data_6ad68dec842f0bd8ecbd95ef73cf0cf7
#
_entry.id   6ad68dec842f0bd8ecbd95ef73cf0cf7
#
_cell.length_a   1.000
_cell.length_b   1.000
_cell.length_c   1.000
_cell.angle_alpha   90.00
_cell.angle_beta   90.00
_cell.angle_gamma   90.00
#
_symmetry.space_group_name_H-M   'P 1'
#
loop_
_entity.id
_entity.type
_entity.pdbx_description
1 polymer ?
#
loop_
_entity_poly.entity_id
_entity_poly.type
_entity_poly.pdbx_seq_one_letter_code
_entity_poly.pdbx_strand_id
1 'polypeptide(L)'
;MKVLGISFGRKGHCSDILTKEALFEAKRCGADVEFINVIDLNIGHCTACGACGAARDRGKQVKCYRKDDYHILEEKVLDADGIVLAAPVYAVAPVGQLKNFIDRFGPAHDRAALNKEQERRKKEGMELLDARYFKDRPIAYISVGGAITQNWVSMGLPIMHLFGMSVKMKSVGRLDAYDMGRTANPVLDEKLMSRAAALGRSVAQNLGKPLEEMTFAGD
;
A
#
# COMPACT_ATOMS: atom_id res chain seq x y z
N MET A 1 -12.96 10.55 -6.48
CA MET A 1 -12.10 9.43 -6.06
C MET A 1 -10.86 10.00 -5.42
N LYS A 2 -10.52 9.58 -4.21
CA LYS A 2 -9.31 10.00 -3.49
C LYS A 2 -8.19 8.96 -3.67
N VAL A 3 -7.06 9.37 -4.22
CA VAL A 3 -5.89 8.50 -4.42
C VAL A 3 -4.77 8.91 -3.48
N LEU A 4 -4.32 7.96 -2.66
CA LEU A 4 -3.22 8.15 -1.72
C LEU A 4 -1.93 7.57 -2.29
N GLY A 5 -0.89 8.41 -2.40
CA GLY A 5 0.48 7.98 -2.66
C GLY A 5 1.25 7.83 -1.35
N ILE A 6 1.82 6.66 -1.15
CA ILE A 6 2.60 6.33 0.07
C ILE A 6 4.03 6.01 -0.35
N SER A 7 4.98 6.76 0.16
CA SER A 7 6.41 6.50 -0.06
C SER A 7 7.11 6.12 1.23
N PHE A 8 7.79 4.98 1.21
CA PHE A 8 8.66 4.50 2.29
C PHE A 8 10.14 4.81 2.03
N GLY A 9 10.43 5.59 1.00
CA GLY A 9 11.78 5.99 0.64
C GLY A 9 12.22 7.32 1.26
N ARG A 10 13.49 7.68 1.02
CA ARG A 10 14.00 8.98 1.41
C ARG A 10 13.25 10.10 0.69
N LYS A 11 13.03 11.21 1.38
CA LYS A 11 12.36 12.38 0.81
C LYS A 11 13.11 12.92 -0.42
N GLY A 12 12.33 13.25 -1.45
CA GLY A 12 12.84 13.80 -2.68
C GLY A 12 13.68 12.85 -3.55
N HIS A 13 13.74 11.56 -3.20
CA HIS A 13 14.43 10.54 -3.99
C HIS A 13 13.46 9.69 -4.82
N CYS A 14 13.99 8.66 -5.48
CA CYS A 14 13.30 7.91 -6.52
C CYS A 14 11.90 7.43 -6.14
N SER A 15 11.71 6.86 -4.95
CA SER A 15 10.37 6.43 -4.49
C SER A 15 9.37 7.60 -4.44
N ASP A 16 9.80 8.74 -3.91
CA ASP A 16 8.95 9.94 -3.82
C ASP A 16 8.61 10.47 -5.20
N ILE A 17 9.62 10.60 -6.07
CA ILE A 17 9.47 11.17 -7.40
C ILE A 17 8.50 10.32 -8.23
N LEU A 18 8.70 9.01 -8.26
CA LEU A 18 7.86 8.09 -9.00
C LEU A 18 6.42 8.03 -8.45
N THR A 19 6.26 8.09 -7.12
CA THR A 19 4.93 8.17 -6.51
C THR A 19 4.21 9.47 -6.88
N LYS A 20 4.91 10.59 -6.83
CA LYS A 20 4.35 11.90 -7.18
C LYS A 20 3.99 11.99 -8.66
N GLU A 21 4.79 11.40 -9.54
CA GLU A 21 4.45 11.30 -10.97
C GLU A 21 3.16 10.50 -11.18
N ALA A 22 3.02 9.35 -10.51
CA ALA A 22 1.78 8.59 -10.56
C ALA A 22 0.58 9.40 -10.03
N LEU A 23 0.76 10.13 -8.93
CA LEU A 23 -0.30 11.00 -8.40
C LEU A 23 -0.63 12.17 -9.32
N PHE A 24 0.37 12.75 -9.98
CA PHE A 24 0.16 13.83 -10.95
C PHE A 24 -0.75 13.36 -12.09
N GLU A 25 -0.50 12.18 -12.64
CA GLU A 25 -1.35 11.63 -13.69
C GLU A 25 -2.73 11.21 -13.16
N ALA A 26 -2.82 10.65 -11.94
CA ALA A 26 -4.11 10.36 -11.32
C ALA A 26 -4.96 11.64 -11.16
N LYS A 27 -4.33 12.77 -10.79
CA LYS A 27 -4.99 14.08 -10.71
C LYS A 27 -5.46 14.55 -12.08
N ARG A 28 -4.66 14.36 -13.13
CA ARG A 28 -5.09 14.67 -14.51
C ARG A 28 -6.30 13.84 -14.96
N CYS A 29 -6.45 12.64 -14.43
CA CYS A 29 -7.61 11.79 -14.62
C CYS A 29 -8.81 12.16 -13.72
N GLY A 30 -8.75 13.27 -12.97
CA GLY A 30 -9.84 13.78 -12.15
C GLY A 30 -9.89 13.24 -10.72
N ALA A 31 -8.86 12.56 -10.25
CA ALA A 31 -8.78 12.13 -8.85
C ALA A 31 -8.37 13.31 -7.93
N ASP A 32 -8.89 13.30 -6.71
CA ASP A 32 -8.30 14.04 -5.59
C ASP A 32 -7.10 13.24 -5.08
N VAL A 33 -5.95 13.89 -4.88
CA VAL A 33 -4.70 13.20 -4.57
C VAL A 33 -4.08 13.69 -3.29
N GLU A 34 -3.58 12.74 -2.50
CA GLU A 34 -2.82 13.00 -1.29
C GLU A 34 -1.50 12.22 -1.33
N PHE A 35 -0.43 12.83 -0.82
CA PHE A 35 0.89 12.21 -0.73
C PHE A 35 1.36 12.16 0.72
N ILE A 36 1.89 11.02 1.15
CA ILE A 36 2.58 10.88 2.43
C ILE A 36 3.93 10.20 2.26
N ASN A 37 4.98 10.79 2.84
CA ASN A 37 6.24 10.11 3.04
C ASN A 37 6.33 9.60 4.48
N VAL A 38 6.57 8.30 4.63
CA VAL A 38 6.51 7.61 5.92
C VAL A 38 7.79 7.76 6.74
N ILE A 39 8.89 8.26 6.14
CA ILE A 39 10.20 8.32 6.82
C ILE A 39 10.18 9.18 8.09
N ASP A 40 9.28 10.15 8.17
CA ASP A 40 9.13 11.00 9.36
C ASP A 40 8.19 10.44 10.42
N LEU A 41 7.47 9.37 10.09
CA LEU A 41 6.54 8.76 11.01
C LEU A 41 7.25 7.76 11.91
N ASN A 42 7.01 7.86 13.19
CA ASN A 42 7.47 6.87 14.16
C ASN A 42 6.48 5.69 14.19
N ILE A 43 6.70 4.71 13.31
CA ILE A 43 5.89 3.49 13.23
C ILE A 43 6.69 2.32 13.80
N GLY A 44 6.44 1.96 15.04
CA GLY A 44 7.08 0.82 15.68
C GLY A 44 6.56 -0.53 15.15
N HIS A 45 7.37 -1.59 15.33
CA HIS A 45 7.02 -2.96 14.92
C HIS A 45 5.81 -3.53 15.67
N CYS A 46 5.16 -4.52 15.10
CA CYS A 46 4.12 -5.29 15.79
C CYS A 46 4.73 -6.11 16.93
N THR A 47 4.14 -6.02 18.12
CA THR A 47 4.58 -6.79 19.30
C THR A 47 3.83 -8.12 19.46
N ALA A 48 3.03 -8.52 18.47
CA ALA A 48 2.21 -9.73 18.50
C ALA A 48 1.32 -9.87 19.76
N CYS A 49 0.88 -8.76 20.33
CA CYS A 49 0.10 -8.74 21.58
C CYS A 49 -1.33 -9.31 21.45
N GLY A 50 -1.80 -9.62 20.23
CA GLY A 50 -3.11 -10.18 19.97
C GLY A 50 -4.31 -9.24 20.21
N ALA A 51 -4.08 -8.00 20.62
CA ALA A 51 -5.17 -7.09 21.02
C ALA A 51 -6.16 -6.76 19.89
N CYS A 52 -5.69 -6.64 18.65
CA CYS A 52 -6.55 -6.42 17.47
C CYS A 52 -7.48 -7.61 17.21
N GLY A 53 -6.95 -8.86 17.26
CA GLY A 53 -7.76 -10.07 17.17
C GLY A 53 -8.77 -10.19 18.29
N ALA A 54 -8.32 -10.01 19.55
CA ALA A 54 -9.20 -10.07 20.71
C ALA A 54 -10.29 -9.00 20.71
N ALA A 55 -10.03 -7.80 20.16
CA ALA A 55 -11.04 -6.77 19.99
C ALA A 55 -12.11 -7.21 18.99
N ARG A 56 -11.70 -7.76 17.84
CA ARG A 56 -12.58 -8.30 16.82
C ARG A 56 -13.45 -9.42 17.37
N ASP A 57 -12.85 -10.41 18.03
CA ASP A 57 -13.56 -11.59 18.56
C ASP A 57 -14.60 -11.23 19.63
N ARG A 58 -14.41 -10.09 20.29
CA ARG A 58 -15.38 -9.52 21.26
C ARG A 58 -16.37 -8.55 20.62
N GLY A 59 -16.40 -8.43 19.30
CA GLY A 59 -17.24 -7.47 18.60
C GLY A 59 -16.95 -6.01 18.91
N LYS A 60 -15.71 -5.68 19.27
CA LYS A 60 -15.26 -4.30 19.48
C LYS A 60 -14.61 -3.75 18.22
N GLN A 61 -14.48 -2.43 18.14
CA GLN A 61 -13.74 -1.79 17.07
C GLN A 61 -12.30 -2.32 17.04
N VAL A 62 -11.90 -2.84 15.88
CA VAL A 62 -10.54 -3.34 15.68
C VAL A 62 -9.58 -2.18 15.53
N LYS A 63 -8.54 -2.16 16.36
CA LYS A 63 -7.55 -1.09 16.32
C LYS A 63 -6.25 -1.56 17.00
N CYS A 64 -5.13 -1.05 16.52
CA CYS A 64 -3.86 -1.24 17.19
C CYS A 64 -3.76 -0.34 18.44
N TYR A 65 -3.36 -0.89 19.60
CA TYR A 65 -3.30 -0.14 20.86
C TYR A 65 -1.98 0.61 21.07
N ARG A 66 -0.98 0.38 20.21
CA ARG A 66 0.28 1.14 20.32
C ARG A 66 0.04 2.62 20.00
N LYS A 67 0.56 3.48 20.85
CA LYS A 67 0.47 4.94 20.69
C LYS A 67 1.71 5.43 19.94
N ASP A 68 1.63 5.48 18.62
CA ASP A 68 2.64 6.03 17.73
C ASP A 68 1.96 6.51 16.41
N ASP A 69 2.74 6.98 15.46
CA ASP A 69 2.21 7.60 14.23
C ASP A 69 1.59 6.61 13.24
N TYR A 70 1.55 5.31 13.56
CA TYR A 70 0.89 4.30 12.74
C TYR A 70 -0.55 4.70 12.41
N HIS A 71 -1.29 5.26 13.38
CA HIS A 71 -2.70 5.62 13.21
C HIS A 71 -2.91 6.72 12.18
N ILE A 72 -1.93 7.60 11.99
CA ILE A 72 -1.97 8.63 10.94
C ILE A 72 -2.01 7.97 9.56
N LEU A 73 -1.15 6.97 9.34
CA LEU A 73 -1.11 6.25 8.07
C LEU A 73 -2.32 5.32 7.92
N GLU A 74 -2.74 4.65 8.99
CA GLU A 74 -3.92 3.78 9.02
C GLU A 74 -5.18 4.53 8.55
N GLU A 75 -5.48 5.69 9.13
CA GLU A 75 -6.64 6.51 8.75
C GLU A 75 -6.59 6.96 7.29
N LYS A 76 -5.42 7.42 6.81
CA LYS A 76 -5.27 7.80 5.41
C LYS A 76 -5.50 6.64 4.45
N VAL A 77 -5.00 5.45 4.79
CA VAL A 77 -5.24 4.23 4.00
C VAL A 77 -6.70 3.82 4.03
N LEU A 78 -7.38 3.92 5.16
CA LEU A 78 -8.81 3.61 5.25
C LEU A 78 -9.68 4.61 4.47
N ASP A 79 -9.30 5.86 4.43
CA ASP A 79 -10.05 6.92 3.76
C ASP A 79 -9.85 6.96 2.24
N ALA A 80 -8.71 6.49 1.73
CA ALA A 80 -8.40 6.49 0.31
C ALA A 80 -9.31 5.54 -0.49
N ASP A 81 -9.63 5.90 -1.73
CA ASP A 81 -10.34 5.05 -2.71
C ASP A 81 -9.38 4.27 -3.60
N GLY A 82 -8.12 4.70 -3.72
CA GLY A 82 -7.05 4.04 -4.46
C GLY A 82 -5.68 4.35 -3.86
N ILE A 83 -4.70 3.48 -4.10
CA ILE A 83 -3.37 3.58 -3.47
C ILE A 83 -2.25 3.39 -4.50
N VAL A 84 -1.24 4.25 -4.42
CA VAL A 84 0.08 4.02 -5.03
C VAL A 84 1.06 3.78 -3.88
N LEU A 85 1.59 2.57 -3.77
CA LEU A 85 2.48 2.15 -2.70
C LEU A 85 3.90 1.99 -3.21
N ALA A 86 4.82 2.81 -2.73
CA ALA A 86 6.23 2.79 -3.13
C ALA A 86 7.16 2.45 -1.97
N ALA A 87 8.07 1.52 -2.18
CA ALA A 87 9.08 1.16 -1.20
C ALA A 87 10.45 0.88 -1.83
N PRO A 88 11.53 1.32 -1.19
CA PRO A 88 12.87 0.89 -1.58
C PRO A 88 13.14 -0.54 -1.11
N VAL A 89 14.01 -1.22 -1.87
CA VAL A 89 14.57 -2.52 -1.53
C VAL A 89 15.95 -2.31 -0.91
N TYR A 90 16.08 -2.67 0.35
CA TYR A 90 17.33 -2.66 1.09
C TYR A 90 17.65 -4.07 1.55
N ALA A 91 18.90 -4.52 1.32
CA ALA A 91 19.32 -5.86 1.69
C ALA A 91 18.31 -6.95 1.25
N VAL A 92 17.97 -6.94 -0.05
CA VAL A 92 17.09 -7.90 -0.76
C VAL A 92 15.62 -7.92 -0.33
N ALA A 93 15.20 -7.03 0.53
CA ALA A 93 13.80 -6.95 1.01
C ALA A 93 13.29 -5.49 1.01
N PRO A 94 11.98 -5.26 1.01
CA PRO A 94 11.47 -3.92 1.21
C PRO A 94 11.87 -3.39 2.58
N VAL A 95 12.03 -2.06 2.65
CA VAL A 95 12.44 -1.37 3.87
C VAL A 95 11.60 -1.76 5.10
N GLY A 96 12.26 -1.87 6.25
CA GLY A 96 11.62 -2.33 7.50
C GLY A 96 10.41 -1.53 7.94
N GLN A 97 10.35 -0.22 7.66
CA GLN A 97 9.18 0.60 7.96
C GLN A 97 7.91 0.15 7.22
N LEU A 98 8.04 -0.32 5.96
CA LEU A 98 6.91 -0.93 5.25
C LEU A 98 6.44 -2.18 5.99
N LYS A 99 7.36 -3.03 6.43
CA LYS A 99 7.02 -4.26 7.16
C LYS A 99 6.36 -3.95 8.51
N ASN A 100 6.84 -2.94 9.24
CA ASN A 100 6.20 -2.47 10.47
C ASN A 100 4.73 -2.06 10.25
N PHE A 101 4.45 -1.37 9.15
CA PHE A 101 3.09 -0.99 8.78
C PHE A 101 2.24 -2.22 8.44
N ILE A 102 2.73 -3.09 7.55
CA ILE A 102 2.01 -4.29 7.10
C ILE A 102 1.65 -5.22 8.26
N ASP A 103 2.60 -5.48 9.18
CA ASP A 103 2.39 -6.37 10.32
C ASP A 103 1.33 -5.89 11.30
N ARG A 104 1.04 -4.61 11.29
CA ARG A 104 0.01 -4.00 12.14
C ARG A 104 -1.31 -3.81 11.39
N PHE A 105 -1.24 -3.43 10.12
CA PHE A 105 -2.42 -3.18 9.30
C PHE A 105 -3.10 -4.49 8.87
N GLY A 106 -2.36 -5.47 8.37
CA GLY A 106 -2.90 -6.72 7.86
C GLY A 106 -3.78 -7.45 8.88
N PRO A 107 -3.29 -7.78 10.08
CA PRO A 107 -4.11 -8.49 11.09
C PRO A 107 -5.31 -7.68 11.60
N ALA A 108 -5.21 -6.35 11.64
CA ALA A 108 -6.31 -5.49 12.05
C ALA A 108 -7.42 -5.39 11.00
N HIS A 109 -7.04 -5.43 9.71
CA HIS A 109 -7.92 -5.20 8.57
C HIS A 109 -8.05 -6.42 7.64
N ASP A 110 -7.81 -7.63 8.14
CA ASP A 110 -8.05 -8.88 7.42
C ASP A 110 -9.52 -8.96 6.96
N ARG A 111 -9.72 -8.85 5.64
CA ARG A 111 -11.06 -8.76 5.05
C ARG A 111 -11.89 -10.03 5.25
N ALA A 112 -11.27 -11.20 5.29
CA ALA A 112 -11.99 -12.44 5.53
C ALA A 112 -12.54 -12.49 6.96
N ALA A 113 -11.71 -12.10 7.92
CA ALA A 113 -12.11 -12.04 9.32
C ALA A 113 -13.14 -10.92 9.58
N LEU A 114 -12.98 -9.75 8.97
CA LEU A 114 -13.93 -8.64 9.06
C LEU A 114 -15.28 -8.99 8.43
N ASN A 115 -15.32 -9.67 7.28
CA ASN A 115 -16.55 -10.14 6.66
C ASN A 115 -17.32 -11.12 7.59
N LYS A 116 -16.59 -12.07 8.18
CA LYS A 116 -17.20 -13.02 9.13
C LYS A 116 -17.81 -12.30 10.35
N GLU A 117 -17.12 -11.31 10.89
CA GLU A 117 -17.62 -10.49 11.99
C GLU A 117 -18.82 -9.63 11.58
N GLN A 118 -18.80 -9.04 10.39
CA GLN A 118 -19.90 -8.26 9.85
C GLN A 118 -21.19 -9.11 9.72
N GLU A 119 -21.06 -10.33 9.20
CA GLU A 119 -22.21 -11.27 9.10
C GLU A 119 -22.75 -11.67 10.48
N ARG A 120 -21.85 -11.89 11.45
CA ARG A 120 -22.26 -12.16 12.83
C ARG A 120 -23.07 -10.99 13.41
N ARG A 121 -22.56 -9.76 13.27
CA ARG A 121 -23.25 -8.54 13.75
C ARG A 121 -24.62 -8.36 13.13
N LYS A 122 -24.71 -8.60 11.81
CA LYS A 122 -25.99 -8.55 11.09
C LYS A 122 -27.01 -9.55 11.65
N LYS A 123 -26.58 -10.77 11.96
CA LYS A 123 -27.45 -11.80 12.55
C LYS A 123 -27.91 -11.47 13.98
N GLU A 124 -27.04 -10.83 14.76
CA GLU A 124 -27.28 -10.49 16.16
C GLU A 124 -27.90 -9.11 16.35
N GLY A 125 -28.19 -8.37 15.26
CA GLY A 125 -28.76 -7.03 15.33
C GLY A 125 -27.83 -5.97 15.95
N MET A 126 -26.52 -6.20 15.88
CA MET A 126 -25.49 -5.29 16.41
C MET A 126 -25.18 -4.18 15.40
N GLU A 127 -24.58 -3.09 15.88
CA GLU A 127 -24.02 -2.04 15.01
C GLU A 127 -23.01 -2.64 14.03
N LEU A 128 -23.17 -2.30 12.75
CA LEU A 128 -22.30 -2.80 11.69
C LEU A 128 -20.91 -2.14 11.72
N LEU A 129 -19.92 -2.84 11.20
CA LEU A 129 -18.58 -2.29 11.03
C LEU A 129 -18.60 -1.16 10.01
N ASP A 130 -17.69 -0.20 10.15
CA ASP A 130 -17.51 0.92 9.24
C ASP A 130 -17.30 0.44 7.79
N ALA A 131 -18.10 0.97 6.87
CA ALA A 131 -18.06 0.64 5.44
C ALA A 131 -16.68 0.86 4.80
N ARG A 132 -15.82 1.72 5.37
CA ARG A 132 -14.45 1.96 4.89
C ARG A 132 -13.60 0.68 4.88
N TYR A 133 -13.85 -0.27 5.75
CA TYR A 133 -13.14 -1.57 5.76
C TYR A 133 -13.45 -2.45 4.54
N PHE A 134 -14.56 -2.21 3.86
CA PHE A 134 -15.07 -3.09 2.80
C PHE A 134 -14.95 -2.50 1.39
N LYS A 135 -14.32 -1.34 1.25
CA LYS A 135 -14.07 -0.74 -0.06
C LYS A 135 -13.17 -1.64 -0.90
N ASP A 136 -13.61 -1.98 -2.11
CA ASP A 136 -12.76 -2.55 -3.15
C ASP A 136 -11.96 -1.42 -3.80
N ARG A 137 -10.64 -1.43 -3.62
CA ARG A 137 -9.76 -0.34 -4.04
C ARG A 137 -8.68 -0.82 -4.99
N PRO A 138 -8.36 -0.04 -6.02
CA PRO A 138 -7.17 -0.28 -6.81
C PRO A 138 -5.91 0.04 -6.01
N ILE A 139 -4.88 -0.78 -6.19
CA ILE A 139 -3.54 -0.54 -5.66
C ILE A 139 -2.48 -0.79 -6.73
N ALA A 140 -1.55 0.14 -6.87
CA ALA A 140 -0.35 -0.01 -7.70
C ALA A 140 0.90 -0.05 -6.80
N TYR A 141 1.92 -0.77 -7.24
CA TYR A 141 3.16 -0.97 -6.49
C TYR A 141 4.37 -0.42 -7.24
N ILE A 142 5.26 0.24 -6.52
CA ILE A 142 6.55 0.73 -7.03
C ILE A 142 7.65 0.18 -6.14
N SER A 143 8.50 -0.68 -6.68
CA SER A 143 9.69 -1.19 -6.03
C SER A 143 10.91 -0.45 -6.58
N VAL A 144 11.76 0.07 -5.69
CA VAL A 144 12.92 0.89 -6.09
C VAL A 144 14.19 0.32 -5.48
N GLY A 145 15.24 0.14 -6.28
CA GLY A 145 16.49 -0.36 -5.78
C GLY A 145 17.72 0.04 -6.59
N GLY A 146 18.88 0.05 -5.94
CA GLY A 146 20.16 0.39 -6.56
C GLY A 146 20.82 -0.78 -7.29
N ALA A 147 20.25 -1.98 -7.28
CA ALA A 147 20.79 -3.10 -8.04
C ALA A 147 20.65 -2.86 -9.54
N ILE A 148 21.66 -3.27 -10.29
CA ILE A 148 21.70 -3.10 -11.75
C ILE A 148 20.81 -4.08 -12.51
N THR A 149 20.25 -5.06 -11.80
CA THR A 149 19.34 -6.06 -12.37
C THR A 149 17.97 -5.97 -11.75
N GLN A 150 16.94 -6.12 -12.57
CA GLN A 150 15.54 -6.09 -12.13
C GLN A 150 15.25 -7.12 -11.04
N ASN A 151 15.80 -8.33 -11.13
CA ASN A 151 15.48 -9.44 -10.22
C ASN A 151 15.66 -9.10 -8.74
N TRP A 152 16.71 -8.35 -8.40
CA TRP A 152 16.96 -7.95 -7.01
C TRP A 152 15.97 -6.88 -6.50
N VAL A 153 15.45 -6.04 -7.37
CA VAL A 153 14.50 -4.99 -7.02
C VAL A 153 13.08 -5.53 -6.97
N SER A 154 12.75 -6.47 -7.85
CA SER A 154 11.44 -7.12 -7.88
C SER A 154 11.11 -7.89 -6.62
N MET A 155 12.11 -8.24 -5.80
CA MET A 155 11.89 -8.93 -4.51
C MET A 155 11.01 -8.13 -3.52
N GLY A 156 10.89 -6.83 -3.69
CA GLY A 156 9.97 -6.00 -2.91
C GLY A 156 8.49 -6.23 -3.24
N LEU A 157 8.19 -6.57 -4.48
CA LEU A 157 6.81 -6.67 -4.98
C LEU A 157 5.99 -7.79 -4.33
N PRO A 158 6.51 -9.03 -4.10
CA PRO A 158 5.73 -10.10 -3.48
C PRO A 158 5.13 -9.69 -2.12
N ILE A 159 5.91 -9.02 -1.28
CA ILE A 159 5.45 -8.58 0.04
C ILE A 159 4.35 -7.53 -0.08
N MET A 160 4.52 -6.55 -0.97
CA MET A 160 3.50 -5.53 -1.21
C MET A 160 2.22 -6.12 -1.81
N HIS A 161 2.36 -7.09 -2.71
CA HIS A 161 1.23 -7.79 -3.30
C HIS A 161 0.45 -8.63 -2.28
N LEU A 162 1.15 -9.44 -1.49
CA LEU A 162 0.52 -10.23 -0.41
C LEU A 162 -0.22 -9.33 0.60
N PHE A 163 0.34 -8.15 0.89
CA PHE A 163 -0.37 -7.14 1.67
C PHE A 163 -1.69 -6.74 1.01
N GLY A 164 -1.67 -6.35 -0.27
CA GLY A 164 -2.89 -6.01 -1.01
C GLY A 164 -3.92 -7.15 -1.03
N MET A 165 -3.47 -8.40 -1.19
CA MET A 165 -4.33 -9.59 -1.13
C MET A 165 -5.00 -9.74 0.24
N SER A 166 -4.26 -9.60 1.33
CA SER A 166 -4.77 -9.78 2.70
C SER A 166 -5.91 -8.80 3.03
N VAL A 167 -5.88 -7.62 2.42
CA VAL A 167 -6.90 -6.59 2.60
C VAL A 167 -7.87 -6.47 1.40
N LYS A 168 -7.82 -7.44 0.47
CA LYS A 168 -8.71 -7.54 -0.69
C LYS A 168 -8.73 -6.31 -1.60
N MET A 169 -7.57 -5.70 -1.82
CA MET A 169 -7.38 -4.66 -2.84
C MET A 169 -7.21 -5.27 -4.23
N LYS A 170 -7.53 -4.51 -5.28
CA LYS A 170 -7.33 -4.89 -6.67
C LYS A 170 -5.98 -4.35 -7.16
N SER A 171 -5.06 -5.21 -7.54
CA SER A 171 -3.80 -4.77 -8.14
C SER A 171 -4.05 -4.25 -9.56
N VAL A 172 -3.59 -3.04 -9.85
CA VAL A 172 -3.77 -2.38 -11.14
C VAL A 172 -2.44 -2.19 -11.90
N GLY A 173 -1.33 -2.57 -11.30
CA GLY A 173 -0.03 -2.52 -11.94
C GLY A 173 1.13 -2.49 -10.97
N ARG A 174 2.31 -2.69 -11.53
CA ARG A 174 3.57 -2.69 -10.79
C ARG A 174 4.69 -2.03 -11.60
N LEU A 175 5.65 -1.48 -10.91
CA LEU A 175 6.85 -0.87 -11.47
C LEU A 175 8.07 -1.27 -10.66
N ASP A 176 9.05 -1.88 -11.33
CA ASP A 176 10.39 -2.07 -10.81
C ASP A 176 11.30 -0.97 -11.37
N ALA A 177 11.82 -0.14 -10.48
CA ALA A 177 12.82 0.87 -10.79
C ALA A 177 14.18 0.39 -10.25
N TYR A 178 14.94 -0.27 -11.11
CA TYR A 178 16.28 -0.77 -10.81
C TYR A 178 17.35 0.22 -11.29
N ASP A 179 18.60 0.00 -10.89
CA ASP A 179 19.72 0.93 -11.12
C ASP A 179 19.47 2.33 -10.53
N MET A 180 18.62 2.40 -9.53
CA MET A 180 18.30 3.62 -8.80
C MET A 180 19.25 3.83 -7.64
N GLY A 181 20.55 3.90 -7.94
CA GLY A 181 21.60 4.14 -6.97
C GLY A 181 21.46 5.50 -6.27
N ARG A 182 22.44 5.82 -5.43
CA ARG A 182 22.38 7.00 -4.55
C ARG A 182 22.25 8.34 -5.28
N THR A 183 22.76 8.43 -6.49
CA THR A 183 22.77 9.64 -7.33
C THR A 183 21.77 9.57 -8.49
N ALA A 184 21.00 8.50 -8.61
CA ALA A 184 20.05 8.34 -9.68
C ALA A 184 18.95 9.41 -9.61
N ASN A 185 18.64 9.98 -10.77
CA ASN A 185 17.53 10.90 -10.94
C ASN A 185 16.51 10.30 -11.93
N PRO A 186 15.40 9.74 -11.46
CA PRO A 186 14.42 9.10 -12.32
C PRO A 186 13.77 10.06 -13.32
N VAL A 187 13.79 11.37 -13.06
CA VAL A 187 13.23 12.39 -13.96
C VAL A 187 13.94 12.39 -15.33
N LEU A 188 15.18 11.95 -15.38
CA LEU A 188 15.95 11.85 -16.63
C LEU A 188 15.62 10.59 -17.44
N ASP A 189 14.84 9.66 -16.89
CA ASP A 189 14.38 8.45 -17.58
C ASP A 189 12.90 8.60 -17.97
N GLU A 190 12.67 9.11 -19.18
CA GLU A 190 11.32 9.35 -19.70
C GLU A 190 10.46 8.06 -19.71
N LYS A 191 11.08 6.92 -20.00
CA LYS A 191 10.37 5.64 -20.02
C LYS A 191 9.93 5.22 -18.62
N LEU A 192 10.78 5.41 -17.63
CA LEU A 192 10.46 5.12 -16.23
C LEU A 192 9.35 6.06 -15.72
N MET A 193 9.45 7.35 -16.01
CA MET A 193 8.44 8.34 -15.64
C MET A 193 7.10 8.04 -16.32
N SER A 194 7.09 7.71 -17.60
CA SER A 194 5.88 7.32 -18.32
C SER A 194 5.21 6.06 -17.71
N ARG A 195 5.99 5.08 -17.27
CA ARG A 195 5.46 3.90 -16.58
C ARG A 195 4.87 4.25 -15.22
N ALA A 196 5.49 5.15 -14.46
CA ALA A 196 4.94 5.65 -13.20
C ALA A 196 3.62 6.40 -13.42
N ALA A 197 3.55 7.28 -14.43
CA ALA A 197 2.32 7.95 -14.81
C ALA A 197 1.21 6.95 -15.19
N ALA A 198 1.52 5.90 -15.96
CA ALA A 198 0.56 4.86 -16.31
C ALA A 198 -0.03 4.14 -15.10
N LEU A 199 0.74 3.92 -14.03
CA LEU A 199 0.22 3.38 -12.77
C LEU A 199 -0.82 4.30 -12.14
N GLY A 200 -0.54 5.61 -12.11
CA GLY A 200 -1.48 6.61 -11.59
C GLY A 200 -2.79 6.62 -12.34
N ARG A 201 -2.74 6.55 -13.66
CA ARG A 201 -3.92 6.41 -14.53
C ARG A 201 -4.70 5.14 -14.22
N SER A 202 -4.01 4.01 -14.10
CA SER A 202 -4.64 2.73 -13.79
C SER A 202 -5.36 2.75 -12.44
N VAL A 203 -4.77 3.38 -11.42
CA VAL A 203 -5.41 3.57 -10.12
C VAL A 203 -6.65 4.46 -10.24
N ALA A 204 -6.55 5.62 -10.89
CA ALA A 204 -7.65 6.59 -11.03
C ALA A 204 -8.83 6.01 -11.83
N GLN A 205 -8.58 5.14 -12.80
CA GLN A 205 -9.58 4.50 -13.63
C GLN A 205 -10.04 3.13 -13.09
N ASN A 206 -9.48 2.66 -11.98
CA ASN A 206 -9.77 1.36 -11.38
C ASN A 206 -9.68 0.20 -12.38
N LEU A 207 -8.62 0.18 -13.20
CA LEU A 207 -8.42 -0.78 -14.28
C LEU A 207 -7.93 -2.17 -13.81
N GLY A 208 -8.10 -2.51 -12.53
CA GLY A 208 -7.52 -3.71 -11.96
C GLY A 208 -8.26 -5.00 -12.29
N LYS A 209 -7.48 -6.07 -12.42
CA LYS A 209 -7.97 -7.45 -12.30
C LYS A 209 -7.99 -7.88 -10.83
N PRO A 210 -8.78 -8.91 -10.47
CA PRO A 210 -8.66 -9.56 -9.17
C PRO A 210 -7.21 -9.98 -8.89
N LEU A 211 -6.77 -9.84 -7.63
CA LEU A 211 -5.38 -10.13 -7.25
C LEU A 211 -4.98 -11.59 -7.48
N GLU A 212 -5.94 -12.48 -7.43
CA GLU A 212 -5.76 -13.92 -7.67
C GLU A 212 -5.31 -14.25 -9.11
N GLU A 213 -5.51 -13.33 -10.05
CA GLU A 213 -5.13 -13.50 -11.46
C GLU A 213 -3.73 -12.93 -11.79
N MET A 214 -3.09 -12.28 -10.82
CA MET A 214 -1.76 -11.72 -11.03
C MET A 214 -0.66 -12.70 -10.63
N THR A 215 0.15 -13.11 -11.59
CA THR A 215 1.39 -13.86 -11.33
C THR A 215 2.56 -12.90 -11.16
N PHE A 216 3.49 -13.23 -10.26
CA PHE A 216 4.76 -12.54 -10.11
C PHE A 216 5.85 -13.08 -11.05
N ALA A 217 5.57 -14.12 -11.80
CA ALA A 217 6.48 -14.65 -12.80
C ALA A 217 6.60 -13.65 -13.94
N GLY A 218 7.77 -13.14 -14.16
CA GLY A 218 8.23 -12.14 -15.10
C GLY A 218 7.54 -12.11 -16.47
N ASP A 219 6.41 -11.49 -16.48
CA ASP A 219 5.70 -11.13 -17.69
C ASP A 219 6.26 -9.84 -18.28
#